data_bd0e60dc8cf6753b33e21e61c5b12492
#
_entry.id   bd0e60dc8cf6753b33e21e61c5b12492
#
_cell.length_a   1.000
_cell.length_b   1.000
_cell.length_c   1.000
_cell.angle_alpha   90.00
_cell.angle_beta   90.00
_cell.angle_gamma   90.00
#
_symmetry.space_group_name_H-M   'P 1'
#
loop_
_entity.id
_entity.type
_entity.pdbx_description
1 polymer ?
#
loop_
_entity_poly.entity_id
_entity_poly.type
_entity_poly.pdbx_seq_one_letter_code
_entity_poly.pdbx_strand_id
1 'polypeptide(L)'
;MACIFDLIRNQATHQADSSQTVLSVARLMVERNIGAVPVVTDGVLVGIFSERDLMKRVVVEGLDPATTLVAHVMTENPLTVEPHAAMEECRQLMSRHGFRHLPVCEGQKLRGLVSLRDIVLHDLTEKDDEVRMMRAYIQSAPDM
;
A
#
# COMPACT_ATOMS: atom_id res chain seq x y z
N MET A 1 -14.39 -14.42 -4.53
CA MET A 1 -13.64 -13.74 -3.46
C MET A 1 -12.68 -12.75 -4.08
N ALA A 2 -12.67 -11.53 -3.59
CA ALA A 2 -11.83 -10.47 -4.15
C ALA A 2 -10.36 -10.71 -3.82
N CYS A 3 -9.49 -10.45 -4.78
CA CYS A 3 -8.06 -10.52 -4.59
C CYS A 3 -7.41 -9.14 -4.75
N ILE A 4 -6.17 -9.03 -4.32
CA ILE A 4 -5.43 -7.77 -4.31
C ILE A 4 -5.26 -7.18 -5.71
N PHE A 5 -5.21 -8.01 -6.73
CA PHE A 5 -5.12 -7.54 -8.12
C PHE A 5 -6.24 -6.55 -8.46
N ASP A 6 -7.44 -6.75 -7.91
CA ASP A 6 -8.58 -5.86 -8.15
C ASP A 6 -8.34 -4.43 -7.64
N LEU A 7 -7.49 -4.27 -6.63
CA LEU A 7 -7.13 -2.96 -6.09
C LEU A 7 -6.00 -2.28 -6.86
N ILE A 8 -5.06 -3.06 -7.41
CA ILE A 8 -3.85 -2.48 -8.00
C ILE A 8 -3.89 -2.36 -9.52
N ARG A 9 -4.78 -3.07 -10.21
CA ARG A 9 -4.79 -3.13 -11.69
C ARG A 9 -4.92 -1.77 -12.37
N ASN A 10 -5.61 -0.83 -11.74
CA ASN A 10 -5.81 0.53 -12.26
C ASN A 10 -5.02 1.57 -11.46
N GLN A 11 -4.13 1.13 -10.59
CA GLN A 11 -3.37 2.00 -9.71
C GLN A 11 -2.19 2.61 -10.46
N ALA A 12 -1.99 3.91 -10.30
CA ALA A 12 -0.75 4.55 -10.72
C ALA A 12 0.34 4.09 -9.75
N THR A 13 1.34 3.39 -10.26
CA THR A 13 2.41 2.88 -9.41
C THR A 13 3.43 3.99 -9.15
N HIS A 14 3.49 4.45 -7.91
CA HIS A 14 4.52 5.38 -7.45
C HIS A 14 5.61 4.58 -6.78
N GLN A 15 6.85 4.86 -7.12
CA GLN A 15 8.00 4.19 -6.54
C GLN A 15 9.16 5.15 -6.42
N ALA A 16 10.06 4.87 -5.49
CA ALA A 16 11.30 5.61 -5.32
C ALA A 16 12.47 4.72 -5.74
N ASP A 17 13.52 5.34 -6.24
CA ASP A 17 14.78 4.66 -6.49
C ASP A 17 15.65 4.72 -5.23
N SER A 18 16.36 3.64 -4.93
CA SER A 18 17.21 3.54 -3.74
C SER A 18 18.28 4.63 -3.64
N SER A 19 18.66 5.22 -4.76
CA SER A 19 19.64 6.31 -4.82
C SER A 19 19.07 7.70 -4.57
N GLN A 20 17.74 7.83 -4.44
CA GLN A 20 17.13 9.12 -4.16
C GLN A 20 17.37 9.53 -2.70
N THR A 21 17.42 10.85 -2.47
CA THR A 21 17.49 11.39 -1.12
C THR A 21 16.13 11.26 -0.43
N VAL A 22 16.17 11.22 0.90
CA VAL A 22 14.94 11.23 1.72
C VAL A 22 14.04 12.41 1.35
N LEU A 23 14.64 13.60 1.16
CA LEU A 23 13.89 14.80 0.82
C LEU A 23 13.15 14.63 -0.52
N SER A 24 13.82 14.09 -1.53
CA SER A 24 13.19 13.81 -2.83
C SER A 24 12.00 12.86 -2.68
N VAL A 25 12.16 11.81 -1.90
CA VAL A 25 11.08 10.83 -1.67
C VAL A 25 9.95 11.44 -0.85
N ALA A 26 10.27 12.23 0.17
CA ALA A 26 9.26 12.91 0.99
C ALA A 26 8.42 13.87 0.14
N ARG A 27 9.05 14.59 -0.79
CA ARG A 27 8.33 15.48 -1.72
C ARG A 27 7.36 14.71 -2.60
N LEU A 28 7.79 13.55 -3.12
CA LEU A 28 6.92 12.68 -3.90
C LEU A 28 5.70 12.24 -3.07
N MET A 29 5.93 11.83 -1.83
CA MET A 29 4.85 11.38 -0.95
C MET A 29 3.84 12.49 -0.65
N VAL A 30 4.32 13.71 -0.39
CA VAL A 30 3.45 14.86 -0.16
C VAL A 30 2.66 15.23 -1.43
N GLU A 31 3.34 15.28 -2.56
CA GLU A 31 2.76 15.64 -3.84
C GLU A 31 1.65 14.67 -4.26
N ARG A 32 1.85 13.37 -4.00
CA ARG A 32 0.90 12.32 -4.34
C ARG A 32 -0.05 11.95 -3.21
N ASN A 33 0.12 12.58 -2.04
CA ASN A 33 -0.67 12.31 -0.85
C ASN A 33 -0.69 10.83 -0.48
N ILE A 34 0.50 10.23 -0.42
CA ILE A 34 0.69 8.83 -0.06
C ILE A 34 1.56 8.72 1.19
N GLY A 35 1.23 7.75 2.07
CA GLY A 35 1.91 7.56 3.35
C GLY A 35 3.08 6.59 3.31
N ALA A 36 3.29 5.92 2.19
CA ALA A 36 4.40 5.00 2.00
C ALA A 36 4.68 4.84 0.51
N VAL A 37 5.92 4.47 0.18
CA VAL A 37 6.33 4.25 -1.20
C VAL A 37 7.29 3.08 -1.25
N PRO A 38 7.13 2.16 -2.22
CA PRO A 38 8.10 1.10 -2.43
C PRO A 38 9.38 1.68 -3.01
N VAL A 39 10.51 1.12 -2.58
CA VAL A 39 11.84 1.52 -3.04
C VAL A 39 12.43 0.42 -3.90
N VAL A 40 12.88 0.77 -5.08
CA VAL A 40 13.39 -0.18 -6.06
C VAL A 40 14.82 0.15 -6.48
N THR A 41 15.52 -0.88 -6.95
CA THR A 41 16.82 -0.76 -7.62
C THR A 41 16.71 -1.58 -8.90
N ASP A 42 16.87 -0.95 -10.06
CA ASP A 42 16.76 -1.62 -11.36
C ASP A 42 15.47 -2.45 -11.49
N GLY A 43 14.36 -1.90 -11.02
CA GLY A 43 13.05 -2.54 -11.12
C GLY A 43 12.77 -3.60 -10.07
N VAL A 44 13.74 -3.93 -9.22
CA VAL A 44 13.60 -4.92 -8.16
C VAL A 44 13.28 -4.21 -6.84
N LEU A 45 12.27 -4.70 -6.15
CA LEU A 45 11.91 -4.16 -4.83
C LEU A 45 13.02 -4.45 -3.83
N VAL A 46 13.52 -3.40 -3.16
CA VAL A 46 14.55 -3.53 -2.13
C VAL A 46 14.10 -3.05 -0.76
N GLY A 47 13.02 -2.26 -0.71
CA GLY A 47 12.53 -1.75 0.56
C GLY A 47 11.21 -1.03 0.43
N ILE A 48 10.75 -0.50 1.56
CA ILE A 48 9.60 0.39 1.63
C ILE A 48 9.96 1.55 2.56
N PHE A 49 9.54 2.75 2.20
CA PHE A 49 9.77 3.94 3.00
C PHE A 49 8.42 4.57 3.34
N SER A 50 8.17 4.77 4.64
CA SER A 50 6.90 5.28 5.15
C SER A 50 7.09 6.57 5.94
N GLU A 51 5.98 7.26 6.22
CA GLU A 51 5.97 8.42 7.13
C GLU A 51 6.57 8.07 8.49
N ARG A 52 6.33 6.86 8.97
CA ARG A 52 6.90 6.38 10.23
C ARG A 52 8.42 6.28 10.15
N ASP A 53 8.96 5.76 9.03
CA ASP A 53 10.41 5.70 8.81
C ASP A 53 11.01 7.11 8.79
N LEU A 54 10.35 8.06 8.14
CA LEU A 54 10.80 9.44 8.10
C LEU A 54 10.90 10.02 9.51
N MET A 55 9.89 9.81 10.33
CA MET A 55 9.88 10.32 11.70
C MET A 55 10.92 9.63 12.57
N LYS A 56 10.95 8.30 12.57
CA LYS A 56 11.80 7.51 13.48
C LYS A 56 13.26 7.46 13.08
N ARG A 57 13.54 7.35 11.79
CA ARG A 57 14.89 7.05 11.30
C ARG A 57 15.60 8.26 10.73
N VAL A 58 14.89 9.33 10.47
CA VAL A 58 15.47 10.56 9.94
C VAL A 58 15.33 11.70 10.93
N VAL A 59 14.11 12.09 11.29
CA VAL A 59 13.86 13.25 12.15
C VAL A 59 14.39 13.02 13.56
N VAL A 60 14.00 11.93 14.21
CA VAL A 60 14.44 11.64 15.58
C VAL A 60 15.95 11.40 15.66
N GLU A 61 16.52 10.77 14.65
CA GLU A 61 17.96 10.51 14.59
C GLU A 61 18.78 11.74 14.17
N GLY A 62 18.13 12.86 13.85
CA GLY A 62 18.82 14.10 13.50
C GLY A 62 19.53 14.06 12.16
N LEU A 63 19.11 13.22 11.23
CA LEU A 63 19.70 13.12 9.90
C LEU A 63 19.17 14.22 9.00
N ASP A 64 20.03 14.70 8.09
CA ASP A 64 19.60 15.68 7.08
C ASP A 64 18.91 14.96 5.92
N PRO A 65 17.63 15.21 5.68
CA PRO A 65 16.90 14.55 4.59
C PRO A 65 17.46 14.91 3.20
N ALA A 66 18.10 16.06 3.06
CA ALA A 66 18.65 16.49 1.77
C ALA A 66 19.91 15.72 1.37
N THR A 67 20.60 15.11 2.32
CA THR A 67 21.86 14.38 2.07
C THR A 67 21.79 12.89 2.41
N THR A 68 20.73 12.45 3.09
CA THR A 68 20.54 11.05 3.44
C THR A 68 19.83 10.31 2.30
N LEU A 69 20.41 9.18 1.87
CA LEU A 69 19.78 8.34 0.85
C LEU A 69 18.65 7.52 1.47
N VAL A 70 17.56 7.36 0.74
CA VAL A 70 16.41 6.56 1.20
C VAL A 70 16.81 5.11 1.50
N ALA A 71 17.77 4.57 0.76
CA ALA A 71 18.29 3.22 0.99
C ALA A 71 18.83 3.00 2.40
N HIS A 72 19.32 4.05 3.05
CA HIS A 72 19.92 3.95 4.38
C HIS A 72 18.90 3.97 5.52
N VAL A 73 17.67 4.40 5.24
CA VAL A 73 16.65 4.61 6.28
C VAL A 73 15.32 3.90 5.98
N MET A 74 15.21 3.26 4.83
CA MET A 74 14.04 2.47 4.48
C MET A 74 13.94 1.20 5.32
N THR A 75 12.76 0.58 5.32
CA THR A 75 12.60 -0.78 5.83
C THR A 75 13.04 -1.73 4.72
N GLU A 76 14.10 -2.50 4.97
CA GLU A 76 14.65 -3.44 3.99
C GLU A 76 13.86 -4.73 3.95
N ASN A 77 13.84 -5.38 2.80
CA ASN A 77 13.21 -6.69 2.61
C ASN A 77 11.79 -6.74 3.20
N PRO A 78 10.89 -5.84 2.76
CA PRO A 78 9.55 -5.82 3.31
C PRO A 78 8.79 -7.09 2.97
N LEU A 79 7.83 -7.43 3.81
CA LEU A 79 6.93 -8.53 3.51
C LEU A 79 6.11 -8.16 2.27
N THR A 80 6.00 -9.08 1.33
CA THR A 80 5.28 -8.87 0.07
C THR A 80 4.16 -9.88 -0.10
N VAL A 81 3.21 -9.57 -0.97
CA VAL A 81 2.16 -10.49 -1.38
C VAL A 81 2.12 -10.58 -2.89
N GLU A 82 1.56 -11.67 -3.41
CA GLU A 82 1.37 -11.84 -4.84
C GLU A 82 0.05 -11.18 -5.29
N PRO A 83 -0.09 -10.85 -6.58
CA PRO A 83 -1.32 -10.22 -7.08
C PRO A 83 -2.59 -11.01 -6.82
N HIS A 84 -2.49 -12.33 -6.73
CA HIS A 84 -3.65 -13.21 -6.48
C HIS A 84 -3.96 -13.42 -5.00
N ALA A 85 -3.20 -12.80 -4.10
CA ALA A 85 -3.45 -12.92 -2.67
C ALA A 85 -4.84 -12.39 -2.32
N ALA A 86 -5.51 -13.07 -1.40
CA ALA A 86 -6.83 -12.64 -0.93
C ALA A 86 -6.69 -11.37 -0.06
N MET A 87 -7.67 -10.49 -0.15
CA MET A 87 -7.69 -9.26 0.65
C MET A 87 -7.68 -9.57 2.15
N GLU A 88 -8.38 -10.62 2.55
CA GLU A 88 -8.41 -11.04 3.96
C GLU A 88 -7.03 -11.49 4.45
N GLU A 89 -6.26 -12.18 3.61
CA GLU A 89 -4.89 -12.57 3.93
C GLU A 89 -4.02 -11.32 4.16
N CYS A 90 -4.15 -10.32 3.30
CA CYS A 90 -3.40 -9.08 3.45
C CYS A 90 -3.78 -8.33 4.72
N ARG A 91 -5.08 -8.28 5.04
CA ARG A 91 -5.55 -7.66 6.28
C ARG A 91 -4.97 -8.35 7.50
N GLN A 92 -4.93 -9.67 7.50
CA GLN A 92 -4.36 -10.46 8.60
C GLN A 92 -2.87 -10.19 8.76
N LEU A 93 -2.12 -10.12 7.66
CA LEU A 93 -0.69 -9.80 7.69
C LEU A 93 -0.45 -8.40 8.26
N MET A 94 -1.22 -7.42 7.84
CA MET A 94 -1.11 -6.05 8.35
C MET A 94 -1.40 -5.99 9.85
N SER A 95 -2.45 -6.69 10.30
CA SER A 95 -2.82 -6.74 11.72
C SER A 95 -1.73 -7.43 12.56
N ARG A 96 -1.22 -8.56 12.07
CA ARG A 96 -0.21 -9.35 12.78
C ARG A 96 1.11 -8.59 12.96
N HIS A 97 1.53 -7.87 11.93
CA HIS A 97 2.83 -7.19 11.92
C HIS A 97 2.76 -5.71 12.24
N GLY A 98 1.57 -5.14 12.36
CA GLY A 98 1.39 -3.73 12.73
C GLY A 98 1.75 -2.73 11.66
N PHE A 99 1.73 -3.11 10.39
CA PHE A 99 1.95 -2.17 9.29
C PHE A 99 0.69 -2.03 8.41
N ARG A 100 0.63 -0.96 7.65
CA ARG A 100 -0.56 -0.55 6.89
C ARG A 100 -0.38 -0.61 5.37
N HIS A 101 0.77 -1.04 4.90
CA HIS A 101 1.10 -1.10 3.49
C HIS A 101 1.81 -2.41 3.18
N LEU A 102 1.47 -3.01 2.05
CA LEU A 102 2.12 -4.23 1.55
C LEU A 102 2.47 -4.03 0.09
N PRO A 103 3.75 -4.16 -0.27
CA PRO A 103 4.12 -4.24 -1.68
C PRO A 103 3.56 -5.51 -2.31
N VAL A 104 3.07 -5.38 -3.53
CA VAL A 104 2.57 -6.49 -4.32
C VAL A 104 3.61 -6.79 -5.39
N CYS A 105 4.14 -8.00 -5.39
CA CYS A 105 5.20 -8.41 -6.28
C CYS A 105 4.88 -9.70 -7.01
N GLU A 106 5.34 -9.78 -8.23
CA GLU A 106 5.33 -10.98 -9.03
C GLU A 106 6.79 -11.42 -9.17
N GLY A 107 7.19 -12.42 -8.38
CA GLY A 107 8.60 -12.70 -8.16
C GLY A 107 9.25 -11.51 -7.45
N GLN A 108 10.30 -10.93 -8.04
CA GLN A 108 10.95 -9.73 -7.51
C GLN A 108 10.44 -8.44 -8.13
N LYS A 109 9.56 -8.55 -9.13
CA LYS A 109 9.04 -7.40 -9.85
C LYS A 109 7.89 -6.75 -9.10
N LEU A 110 8.03 -5.46 -8.84
CA LEU A 110 6.98 -4.67 -8.19
C LEU A 110 5.79 -4.50 -9.15
N ARG A 111 4.58 -4.82 -8.66
CA ARG A 111 3.34 -4.65 -9.39
C ARG A 111 2.45 -3.55 -8.80
N GLY A 112 2.61 -3.23 -7.54
CA GLY A 112 1.83 -2.21 -6.89
C GLY A 112 2.05 -2.18 -5.38
N LEU A 113 1.28 -1.32 -4.73
CA LEU A 113 1.29 -1.19 -3.27
C LEU A 113 -0.15 -1.16 -2.79
N VAL A 114 -0.48 -2.02 -1.84
CA VAL A 114 -1.81 -2.03 -1.24
C VAL A 114 -1.74 -1.44 0.16
N SER A 115 -2.70 -0.58 0.50
CA SER A 115 -2.82 -0.02 1.84
C SER A 115 -4.02 -0.62 2.57
N LEU A 116 -3.97 -0.58 3.91
CA LEU A 116 -5.12 -0.98 4.72
C LEU A 116 -6.35 -0.13 4.37
N ARG A 117 -6.13 1.16 4.09
CA ARG A 117 -7.21 2.05 3.67
C ARG A 117 -7.90 1.55 2.40
N ASP A 118 -7.12 1.10 1.41
CA ASP A 118 -7.67 0.58 0.16
C ASP A 118 -8.57 -0.64 0.42
N ILE A 119 -8.12 -1.54 1.29
CA ILE A 119 -8.88 -2.75 1.65
C ILE A 119 -10.18 -2.37 2.36
N VAL A 120 -10.10 -1.45 3.34
CA VAL A 120 -11.28 -1.00 4.10
C VAL A 120 -12.30 -0.33 3.18
N LEU A 121 -11.84 0.55 2.28
CA LEU A 121 -12.74 1.22 1.33
C LEU A 121 -13.40 0.23 0.39
N HIS A 122 -12.68 -0.78 -0.07
CA HIS A 122 -13.22 -1.84 -0.92
C HIS A 122 -14.31 -2.63 -0.17
N ASP A 123 -14.06 -3.01 1.07
CA ASP A 123 -15.03 -3.74 1.90
C ASP A 123 -16.29 -2.91 2.14
N LEU A 124 -16.16 -1.62 2.41
CA LEU A 124 -17.29 -0.73 2.60
C LEU A 124 -18.13 -0.61 1.34
N THR A 125 -17.49 -0.53 0.18
CA THR A 125 -18.18 -0.47 -1.10
C THR A 125 -18.95 -1.75 -1.38
N GLU A 126 -18.35 -2.91 -1.14
CA GLU A 126 -19.02 -4.20 -1.29
C GLU A 126 -20.25 -4.32 -0.38
N LYS A 127 -20.12 -3.92 0.88
CA LYS A 127 -21.25 -3.97 1.82
C LYS A 127 -22.37 -3.02 1.40
N ASP A 128 -22.04 -1.85 0.91
CA ASP A 128 -23.02 -0.88 0.43
C ASP A 128 -23.79 -1.45 -0.77
N ASP A 129 -23.08 -2.08 -1.70
CA ASP A 129 -23.69 -2.72 -2.86
C ASP A 129 -24.61 -3.88 -2.44
N GLU A 130 -24.19 -4.70 -1.48
CA GLU A 130 -25.01 -5.78 -0.92
C GLU A 130 -26.30 -5.23 -0.32
N VAL A 131 -26.21 -4.18 0.47
CA VAL A 131 -27.39 -3.54 1.07
C VAL A 131 -28.32 -3.00 0.01
N ARG A 132 -27.80 -2.36 -1.03
CA ARG A 132 -28.62 -1.85 -2.15
C ARG A 132 -29.33 -2.98 -2.88
N MET A 133 -28.63 -4.08 -3.15
CA MET A 133 -29.22 -5.24 -3.79
C MET A 133 -30.31 -5.87 -2.93
N MET A 134 -30.10 -5.99 -1.63
CA MET A 134 -31.10 -6.51 -0.71
C MET A 134 -32.32 -5.61 -0.65
N ARG A 135 -32.12 -4.29 -0.61
CA ARG A 135 -33.24 -3.32 -0.63
C ARG A 135 -34.03 -3.41 -1.92
N ALA A 136 -33.34 -3.50 -3.06
CA ALA A 136 -33.99 -3.64 -4.36
C ALA A 136 -34.80 -4.93 -4.42
N TYR A 137 -34.28 -6.04 -3.91
CA TYR A 137 -34.99 -7.32 -3.83
C TYR A 137 -36.24 -7.22 -2.99
N ILE A 138 -36.14 -6.58 -1.82
CA ILE A 138 -37.31 -6.41 -0.92
C ILE A 138 -38.40 -5.55 -1.57
N GLN A 139 -37.96 -4.44 -2.24
CA GLN A 139 -38.89 -3.54 -2.91
C GLN A 139 -39.59 -4.18 -4.12
N SER A 140 -38.93 -5.11 -4.79
CA SER A 140 -39.45 -5.77 -5.97
C SER A 140 -40.22 -7.06 -5.64
N ALA A 141 -40.16 -7.54 -4.39
CA ALA A 141 -40.88 -8.74 -3.99
C ALA A 141 -42.38 -8.49 -4.03
N PRO A 142 -43.17 -9.44 -4.56
CA PRO A 142 -44.61 -9.25 -4.57
C PRO A 142 -45.19 -9.30 -3.15
N ASP A 143 -46.15 -8.45 -2.90
CA ASP A 143 -46.91 -8.48 -1.65
C ASP A 143 -47.73 -9.75 -1.59
N MET A 144 -47.54 -10.49 -0.53
CA MET A 144 -48.38 -11.67 -0.30
C MET A 144 -49.35 -11.46 0.82
#